data_401dc1f9709c1a00d28b16bcbf253b31
#
_entry.id   401dc1f9709c1a00d28b16bcbf253b31
#
_cell.length_a   1.000
_cell.length_b   1.000
_cell.length_c   1.000
_cell.angle_alpha   90.00
_cell.angle_beta   90.00
_cell.angle_gamma   90.00
#
_symmetry.space_group_name_H-M   'P 1'
#
loop_
_entity.id
_entity.type
_entity.pdbx_description
1 polymer ?
#
loop_
_entity_poly.entity_id
_entity_poly.type
_entity_poly.pdbx_seq_one_letter_code
_entity_poly.pdbx_strand_id
1 'polypeptide(L)'
;MTLALDTSALLALAVDGAQRAVVLDALGDDDVWCASAMAFTEALPAIDRLTDEPVLRADLEDSIRLTWDHVHVVPIDQRCLDRAATLSRVQPVRLTDAIHLAAAERLPRPVRFVTFDPAQIGVALGLGFDVVSA
;
A
#
# COMPACT_ATOMS: atom_id res chain seq x y z
N MET A 1 -7.13 15.20 3.63
CA MET A 1 -6.27 14.15 4.20
C MET A 1 -5.63 13.36 3.06
N THR A 2 -4.42 12.93 3.24
CA THR A 2 -3.69 12.14 2.23
C THR A 2 -3.84 10.66 2.54
N LEU A 3 -4.23 9.87 1.55
CA LEU A 3 -4.37 8.43 1.68
C LEU A 3 -3.10 7.75 1.15
N ALA A 4 -2.52 6.85 1.93
CA ALA A 4 -1.38 6.04 1.53
C ALA A 4 -1.79 4.57 1.48
N LEU A 5 -1.49 3.90 0.38
CA LEU A 5 -1.82 2.50 0.14
C LEU A 5 -0.55 1.66 0.15
N ASP A 6 -0.56 0.53 0.84
CA ASP A 6 0.48 -0.47 0.69
C ASP A 6 0.10 -1.52 -0.38
N THR A 7 0.94 -2.50 -0.60
CA THR A 7 0.69 -3.56 -1.59
C THR A 7 -0.57 -4.36 -1.26
N SER A 8 -0.84 -4.64 0.02
CA SER A 8 -2.01 -5.41 0.42
C SER A 8 -3.31 -4.67 0.11
N ALA A 9 -3.31 -3.34 0.23
CA ALA A 9 -4.46 -2.51 -0.15
C ALA A 9 -4.70 -2.54 -1.66
N LEU A 10 -3.65 -2.46 -2.47
CA LEU A 10 -3.78 -2.58 -3.93
C LEU A 10 -4.32 -3.96 -4.34
N LEU A 11 -3.81 -5.03 -3.74
CA LEU A 11 -4.27 -6.39 -4.02
C LEU A 11 -5.75 -6.58 -3.66
N ALA A 12 -6.21 -5.95 -2.60
CA ALA A 12 -7.61 -6.01 -2.20
C ALA A 12 -8.55 -5.48 -3.27
N LEU A 13 -8.11 -4.56 -4.12
CA LEU A 13 -8.92 -4.04 -5.23
C LEU A 13 -9.19 -5.07 -6.31
N ALA A 14 -8.35 -6.09 -6.43
CA ALA A 14 -8.48 -7.14 -7.43
C ALA A 14 -9.40 -8.30 -7.00
N VAL A 15 -9.68 -8.43 -5.70
CA VAL A 15 -10.38 -9.59 -5.14
C VAL A 15 -11.67 -9.13 -4.44
N ASP A 16 -12.81 -9.66 -4.86
CA ASP A 16 -14.08 -9.36 -4.21
C ASP A 16 -14.07 -9.77 -2.74
N GLY A 17 -14.67 -8.93 -1.90
CA GLY A 17 -14.79 -9.21 -0.48
C GLY A 17 -14.80 -7.96 0.39
N ALA A 18 -14.75 -8.17 1.71
CA ALA A 18 -14.81 -7.11 2.70
C ALA A 18 -13.63 -6.14 2.60
N GLN A 19 -12.43 -6.63 2.30
CA GLN A 19 -11.25 -5.79 2.18
C GLN A 19 -11.35 -4.83 0.99
N ARG A 20 -11.86 -5.30 -0.13
CA ARG A 20 -12.10 -4.44 -1.30
C ARG A 20 -13.05 -3.30 -0.97
N ALA A 21 -14.14 -3.58 -0.27
CA ALA A 21 -15.09 -2.56 0.16
C ALA A 21 -14.44 -1.51 1.06
N VAL A 22 -13.59 -1.93 2.00
CA VAL A 22 -12.84 -1.02 2.89
C VAL A 22 -11.94 -0.08 2.08
N VAL A 23 -11.22 -0.60 1.10
CA VAL A 23 -10.33 0.23 0.26
C VAL A 23 -11.14 1.20 -0.60
N LEU A 24 -12.22 0.73 -1.23
CA LEU A 24 -13.08 1.59 -2.06
C LEU A 24 -13.69 2.73 -1.24
N ASP A 25 -14.13 2.45 -0.01
CA ASP A 25 -14.65 3.49 0.90
C ASP A 25 -13.57 4.52 1.23
N ALA A 26 -12.34 4.06 1.53
CA ALA A 26 -11.23 4.95 1.82
C ALA A 26 -10.87 5.83 0.61
N LEU A 27 -10.86 5.26 -0.60
CA LEU A 27 -10.61 6.00 -1.83
C LEU A 27 -11.69 7.05 -2.10
N GLY A 28 -12.94 6.76 -1.74
CA GLY A 28 -14.05 7.69 -1.88
C GLY A 28 -14.00 8.87 -0.90
N ASP A 29 -13.36 8.70 0.25
CA ASP A 29 -13.29 9.71 1.30
C ASP A 29 -12.15 10.73 1.10
N ASP A 30 -11.11 10.38 0.35
CA ASP A 30 -9.93 11.21 0.18
C ASP A 30 -9.65 11.47 -1.31
N ASP A 31 -9.30 12.70 -1.66
CA ASP A 31 -9.03 13.09 -3.05
C ASP A 31 -7.61 12.77 -3.48
N VAL A 32 -6.68 12.62 -2.55
CA VAL A 32 -5.26 12.40 -2.83
C VAL A 32 -4.86 11.00 -2.40
N TRP A 33 -4.53 10.16 -3.38
CA TRP A 33 -4.12 8.77 -3.17
C TRP A 33 -2.65 8.64 -3.51
N CYS A 34 -1.89 8.05 -2.58
CA CYS A 34 -0.45 7.88 -2.72
C CYS A 34 -0.04 6.44 -2.43
N ALA A 35 1.05 6.02 -3.01
CA ALA A 35 1.68 4.74 -2.70
C ALA A 35 3.17 4.81 -3.06
N SER A 36 3.98 3.96 -2.44
CA SER A 36 5.38 3.83 -2.84
C SER A 36 5.49 3.24 -4.25
N ALA A 37 6.55 3.57 -4.96
CA ALA A 37 6.82 2.98 -6.28
C ALA A 37 6.89 1.44 -6.22
N MET A 38 7.20 0.85 -5.08
CA MET A 38 7.28 -0.60 -4.91
C MET A 38 5.90 -1.27 -4.85
N ALA A 39 4.83 -0.54 -4.50
CA ALA A 39 3.53 -1.17 -4.24
C ALA A 39 2.97 -1.92 -5.44
N PHE A 40 2.99 -1.31 -6.61
CA PHE A 40 2.53 -1.98 -7.84
C PHE A 40 3.49 -3.10 -8.25
N THR A 41 4.79 -2.88 -8.13
CA THR A 41 5.82 -3.89 -8.47
C THR A 41 5.66 -5.15 -7.63
N GLU A 42 5.36 -5.03 -6.34
CA GLU A 42 5.09 -6.19 -5.49
C GLU A 42 3.74 -6.85 -5.79
N ALA A 43 2.75 -6.06 -6.23
CA ALA A 43 1.42 -6.59 -6.56
C ALA A 43 1.46 -7.57 -7.73
N LEU A 44 2.32 -7.35 -8.71
CA LEU A 44 2.39 -8.19 -9.91
C LEU A 44 2.74 -9.66 -9.60
N PRO A 45 3.85 -9.97 -8.91
CA PRO A 45 4.13 -11.37 -8.55
C PRO A 45 3.11 -11.94 -7.55
N ALA A 46 2.48 -11.10 -6.73
CA ALA A 46 1.42 -11.55 -5.84
C ALA A 46 0.17 -12.01 -6.61
N ILE A 47 -0.18 -11.32 -7.70
CA ILE A 47 -1.25 -11.74 -8.62
C ILE A 47 -0.91 -13.10 -9.22
N ASP A 48 0.33 -13.32 -9.64
CA ASP A 48 0.77 -14.58 -10.23
C ASP A 48 0.64 -15.76 -9.25
N ARG A 49 0.72 -15.50 -7.96
CA ARG A 49 0.49 -16.50 -6.92
C ARG A 49 -1.00 -16.78 -6.64
N LEU A 50 -1.90 -15.89 -7.06
CA LEU A 50 -3.34 -16.07 -6.88
C LEU A 50 -3.95 -16.99 -7.94
N THR A 51 -3.42 -16.99 -9.15
CA THR A 51 -3.96 -17.80 -10.26
C THR A 51 -2.90 -18.05 -11.32
N ASP A 52 -2.99 -19.22 -11.97
CA ASP A 52 -2.17 -19.58 -13.14
C ASP A 52 -2.89 -19.27 -14.46
N GLU A 53 -4.16 -18.88 -14.41
CA GLU A 53 -4.97 -18.66 -15.60
C GLU A 53 -4.66 -17.29 -16.21
N PRO A 54 -4.15 -17.23 -17.48
CA PRO A 54 -3.64 -15.99 -18.07
C PRO A 54 -4.68 -14.87 -18.22
N VAL A 55 -5.90 -15.23 -18.58
CA VAL A 55 -6.98 -14.22 -18.75
C VAL A 55 -7.37 -13.63 -17.41
N LEU A 56 -7.50 -14.46 -16.38
CA LEU A 56 -7.83 -13.99 -15.04
C LEU A 56 -6.69 -13.13 -14.46
N ARG A 57 -5.43 -13.51 -14.68
CA ARG A 57 -4.29 -12.70 -14.29
C ARG A 57 -4.33 -11.29 -14.90
N ALA A 58 -4.60 -11.24 -16.21
CA ALA A 58 -4.72 -9.95 -16.91
C ALA A 58 -5.85 -9.10 -16.33
N ASP A 59 -7.00 -9.70 -16.05
CA ASP A 59 -8.13 -9.00 -15.46
C ASP A 59 -7.84 -8.46 -14.06
N LEU A 60 -7.15 -9.25 -13.23
CA LEU A 60 -6.74 -8.83 -11.89
C LEU A 60 -5.76 -7.64 -11.96
N GLU A 61 -4.78 -7.74 -12.85
CA GLU A 61 -3.80 -6.66 -13.08
C GLU A 61 -4.49 -5.39 -13.56
N ASP A 62 -5.42 -5.49 -14.52
CA ASP A 62 -6.17 -4.35 -15.05
C ASP A 62 -7.00 -3.67 -13.96
N SER A 63 -7.61 -4.45 -13.06
CA SER A 63 -8.38 -3.91 -11.93
C SER A 63 -7.53 -3.04 -11.02
N ILE A 64 -6.30 -3.45 -10.74
CA ILE A 64 -5.35 -2.68 -9.92
C ILE A 64 -4.85 -1.46 -10.70
N ARG A 65 -4.55 -1.63 -11.99
CA ARG A 65 -4.01 -0.57 -12.83
C ARG A 65 -4.98 0.61 -12.97
N LEU A 66 -6.28 0.37 -12.99
CA LEU A 66 -7.27 1.45 -13.04
C LEU A 66 -7.13 2.42 -11.87
N THR A 67 -6.91 1.91 -10.67
CA THR A 67 -6.65 2.74 -9.50
C THR A 67 -5.23 3.32 -9.52
N TRP A 68 -4.25 2.50 -9.89
CA TRP A 68 -2.85 2.91 -9.93
C TRP A 68 -2.61 4.13 -10.83
N ASP A 69 -3.34 4.24 -11.93
CA ASP A 69 -3.23 5.37 -12.86
C ASP A 69 -3.62 6.71 -12.21
N HIS A 70 -4.37 6.68 -11.11
CA HIS A 70 -4.76 7.87 -10.35
C HIS A 70 -3.93 8.07 -9.07
N VAL A 71 -2.98 7.19 -8.79
CA VAL A 71 -2.13 7.26 -7.60
C VAL A 71 -0.93 8.17 -7.85
N HIS A 72 -0.65 9.02 -6.88
CA HIS A 72 0.61 9.77 -6.82
C HIS A 72 1.69 8.84 -6.26
N VAL A 73 2.60 8.44 -7.13
CA VAL A 73 3.65 7.49 -6.78
C VAL A 73 4.77 8.20 -6.02
N VAL A 74 5.08 7.72 -4.83
CA VAL A 74 6.21 8.22 -4.04
C VAL A 74 7.48 7.48 -4.48
N PRO A 75 8.50 8.18 -4.98
CA PRO A 75 9.72 7.52 -5.43
C PRO A 75 10.50 6.93 -4.25
N ILE A 76 11.14 5.79 -4.50
CA ILE A 76 12.01 5.12 -3.53
C ILE A 76 13.45 5.57 -3.81
N ASP A 77 13.82 6.72 -3.26
CA ASP A 77 15.17 7.25 -3.33
C ASP A 77 16.01 6.77 -2.14
N GLN A 78 17.29 7.19 -2.09
CA GLN A 78 18.19 6.79 -1.02
C GLN A 78 17.68 7.23 0.36
N ARG A 79 17.08 8.40 0.47
CA ARG A 79 16.50 8.90 1.72
C ARG A 79 15.38 7.98 2.23
N CYS A 80 14.52 7.53 1.34
CA CYS A 80 13.46 6.57 1.68
C CYS A 80 14.05 5.23 2.13
N LEU A 81 15.05 4.73 1.42
CA LEU A 81 15.72 3.47 1.77
C LEU A 81 16.43 3.54 3.12
N ASP A 82 17.10 4.64 3.41
CA ASP A 82 17.79 4.84 4.70
C ASP A 82 16.78 4.85 5.85
N ARG A 83 15.65 5.53 5.68
CA ARG A 83 14.59 5.55 6.69
C ARG A 83 13.96 4.18 6.87
N ALA A 84 13.72 3.44 5.78
CA ALA A 84 13.20 2.08 5.83
C ALA A 84 14.14 1.15 6.59
N ALA A 85 15.45 1.25 6.36
CA ALA A 85 16.44 0.48 7.09
C ALA A 85 16.38 0.76 8.59
N THR A 86 16.27 2.02 8.99
CA THR A 86 16.14 2.41 10.40
C THR A 86 14.86 1.82 11.01
N LEU A 87 13.72 1.93 10.33
CA LEU A 87 12.45 1.36 10.81
C LEU A 87 12.56 -0.16 10.99
N SER A 88 13.13 -0.85 9.99
CA SER A 88 13.27 -2.31 10.03
C SER A 88 14.22 -2.80 11.12
N ARG A 89 15.18 -1.96 11.54
CA ARG A 89 16.09 -2.28 12.64
C ARG A 89 15.42 -2.20 14.02
N VAL A 90 14.50 -1.26 14.20
CA VAL A 90 13.94 -0.96 15.54
C VAL A 90 12.49 -1.42 15.70
N GLN A 91 11.82 -1.79 14.61
CA GLN A 91 10.44 -2.23 14.62
C GLN A 91 10.30 -3.63 14.01
N PRO A 92 9.29 -4.42 14.41
CA PRO A 92 9.10 -5.78 13.90
C PRO A 92 8.44 -5.78 12.51
N VAL A 93 9.05 -5.13 11.54
CA VAL A 93 8.59 -5.09 10.15
C VAL A 93 9.69 -5.52 9.20
N ARG A 94 9.32 -6.20 8.12
CA ARG A 94 10.24 -6.53 7.04
C ARG A 94 10.65 -5.26 6.31
N LEU A 95 11.79 -5.32 5.61
CA LEU A 95 12.30 -4.16 4.87
C LEU A 95 11.30 -3.65 3.83
N THR A 96 10.63 -4.53 3.10
CA THR A 96 9.62 -4.14 2.10
C THR A 96 8.46 -3.38 2.73
N ASP A 97 7.98 -3.83 3.89
CA ASP A 97 6.92 -3.14 4.64
C ASP A 97 7.42 -1.79 5.16
N ALA A 98 8.66 -1.74 5.63
CA ALA A 98 9.27 -0.51 6.09
C ALA A 98 9.41 0.53 4.97
N ILE A 99 9.61 0.11 3.72
CA ILE A 99 9.66 1.01 2.57
C ILE A 99 8.31 1.69 2.35
N HIS A 100 7.19 0.96 2.46
CA HIS A 100 5.86 1.57 2.34
C HIS A 100 5.62 2.60 3.44
N LEU A 101 6.02 2.30 4.66
CA LEU A 101 5.89 3.20 5.80
C LEU A 101 6.78 4.45 5.65
N ALA A 102 8.02 4.26 5.23
CA ALA A 102 8.95 5.37 4.98
C ALA A 102 8.45 6.29 3.86
N ALA A 103 7.88 5.73 2.80
CA ALA A 103 7.27 6.51 1.73
C ALA A 103 6.09 7.33 2.25
N ALA A 104 5.22 6.73 3.07
CA ALA A 104 4.08 7.42 3.65
C ALA A 104 4.50 8.57 4.60
N GLU A 105 5.61 8.43 5.32
CA GLU A 105 6.14 9.49 6.17
C GLU A 105 6.50 10.77 5.41
N ARG A 106 6.77 10.67 4.12
CA ARG A 106 7.14 11.82 3.27
C ARG A 106 5.94 12.63 2.79
N LEU A 107 4.74 12.12 3.05
CA LEU A 107 3.50 12.76 2.60
C LEU A 107 3.06 13.85 3.56
N PRO A 108 2.30 14.87 3.07
CA PRO A 108 1.72 15.88 3.93
C PRO A 108 0.76 15.25 4.95
N ARG A 109 0.93 15.60 6.20
CA ARG A 109 0.03 15.13 7.28
C ARG A 109 -1.25 15.97 7.31
N PRO A 110 -2.38 15.39 7.74
CA PRO A 110 -2.55 14.03 8.26
C PRO A 110 -2.56 12.98 7.14
N VAL A 111 -2.05 11.78 7.46
CA VAL A 111 -1.97 10.64 6.55
C VAL A 111 -2.84 9.50 7.09
N ARG A 112 -3.69 8.94 6.24
CA ARG A 112 -4.40 7.68 6.48
C ARG A 112 -3.68 6.58 5.73
N PHE A 113 -3.25 5.57 6.46
CA PHE A 113 -2.52 4.43 5.90
C PHE A 113 -3.43 3.22 5.80
N VAL A 114 -3.62 2.70 4.58
CA VAL A 114 -4.47 1.53 4.33
C VAL A 114 -3.60 0.30 4.19
N THR A 115 -3.78 -0.66 5.08
CA THR A 115 -3.05 -1.92 5.07
C THR A 115 -3.90 -3.05 5.65
N PHE A 116 -3.70 -4.25 5.15
CA PHE A 116 -4.27 -5.47 5.71
C PHE A 116 -3.20 -6.39 6.29
N ASP A 117 -1.98 -5.89 6.39
CA ASP A 117 -0.88 -6.61 7.02
C ASP A 117 -0.80 -6.24 8.51
N PRO A 118 -1.12 -7.18 9.44
CA PRO A 118 -1.08 -6.90 10.87
C PRO A 118 0.28 -6.39 11.35
N ALA A 119 1.38 -6.80 10.72
CA ALA A 119 2.72 -6.37 11.10
C ALA A 119 2.93 -4.86 10.88
N GLN A 120 2.22 -4.26 9.94
CA GLN A 120 2.34 -2.83 9.66
C GLN A 120 1.44 -1.95 10.54
N ILE A 121 0.33 -2.47 11.04
CA ILE A 121 -0.68 -1.66 11.75
C ILE A 121 -0.09 -0.95 12.96
N GLY A 122 0.56 -1.69 13.84
CA GLY A 122 1.14 -1.11 15.07
C GLY A 122 2.23 -0.08 14.78
N VAL A 123 3.07 -0.34 13.79
CA VAL A 123 4.15 0.58 13.40
C VAL A 123 3.57 1.85 12.77
N ALA A 124 2.57 1.71 11.90
CA ALA A 124 1.89 2.86 11.29
C ALA A 124 1.25 3.77 12.35
N LEU A 125 0.57 3.18 13.34
CA LEU A 125 0.01 3.94 14.46
C LEU A 125 1.10 4.67 15.25
N GLY A 126 2.22 4.01 15.51
CA GLY A 126 3.36 4.59 16.20
C GLY A 126 4.00 5.75 15.45
N LEU A 127 3.90 5.77 14.11
CA LEU A 127 4.36 6.87 13.28
C LEU A 127 3.37 8.03 13.19
N GLY A 128 2.21 7.91 13.83
CA GLY A 128 1.20 8.96 13.87
C GLY A 128 0.22 8.94 12.69
N PHE A 129 0.11 7.84 11.97
CA PHE A 129 -0.88 7.69 10.91
C PHE A 129 -2.22 7.24 11.49
N ASP A 130 -3.31 7.66 10.85
CA ASP A 130 -4.58 6.98 10.99
C ASP A 130 -4.52 5.71 10.14
N VAL A 131 -4.95 4.58 10.71
CA VAL A 131 -4.88 3.30 10.01
C VAL A 131 -6.26 2.84 9.61
N VAL A 132 -6.39 2.46 8.33
CA VAL A 132 -7.59 1.82 7.80
C VAL A 132 -7.24 0.36 7.53
N SER A 133 -8.02 -0.55 8.10
CA SER A 133 -7.83 -1.99 7.94
C SER A 133 -9.16 -2.71 8.13
N ALA A 134 -9.15 -4.00 7.93
CA ALA A 134 -10.33 -4.84 8.15
C ALA A 134 -10.07 -5.91 9.21
#